data_6e96f9c8d1d0d4d4e3e4d3b3d54811d7
#
_entry.id   6e96f9c8d1d0d4d4e3e4d3b3d54811d7
#
_cell.length_a   1.000
_cell.length_b   1.000
_cell.length_c   1.000
_cell.angle_alpha   90.00
_cell.angle_beta   90.00
_cell.angle_gamma   90.00
#
_symmetry.space_group_name_H-M   'P 1'
#
loop_
_entity.id
_entity.type
_entity.pdbx_description
1 polymer ?
#
loop_
_entity_poly.entity_id
_entity_poly.type
_entity_poly.pdbx_seq_one_letter_code
_entity_poly.pdbx_strand_id
1 'polypeptide(L)'
;MTECALTAANLPDGPAGLALLAGEAPGLEVLGDSGYGSGTRAALRAAGHLQTIKPIPLHSAVAGGFTIHDFRIDTQAGMVRCPAGVTAPITSSGRVSFARHCRGCPLRRRCTTAKRGRVIRLHRHEDELCAARRCATTRRFQESYRRWRPMVERSIAWLVADGCRRVPYRGTQRNELWWSLRVAAVNLRRLLVLGLARHDGAWVLA
;
A
#
# COMPACT_ATOMS: atom_id res chain seq x y z
N MET A 1 -17.03 -7.93 -9.39
CA MET A 1 -15.57 -7.90 -9.69
C MET A 1 -15.44 -8.02 -11.19
N THR A 2 -14.83 -7.05 -11.82
CA THR A 2 -14.69 -7.00 -13.29
C THR A 2 -13.47 -7.78 -13.76
N GLU A 3 -12.40 -7.72 -12.98
CA GLU A 3 -11.17 -8.42 -13.28
C GLU A 3 -10.51 -8.94 -12.02
N CYS A 4 -9.80 -10.04 -12.10
CA CYS A 4 -9.06 -10.64 -11.00
C CYS A 4 -8.00 -11.60 -11.55
N ALA A 5 -6.87 -11.69 -10.85
CA ALA A 5 -5.77 -12.57 -11.22
C ALA A 5 -5.40 -13.49 -10.05
N LEU A 6 -4.94 -14.69 -10.39
CA LEU A 6 -4.29 -15.60 -9.45
C LEU A 6 -2.78 -15.55 -9.71
N THR A 7 -2.03 -15.19 -8.68
CA THR A 7 -0.57 -15.12 -8.77
C THR A 7 0.09 -16.10 -7.81
N ALA A 8 1.36 -16.41 -8.04
CA ALA A 8 2.14 -17.19 -7.09
C ALA A 8 2.26 -16.43 -5.75
N ALA A 9 2.16 -17.15 -4.63
CA ALA A 9 2.10 -16.56 -3.28
C ALA A 9 3.33 -15.71 -2.88
N ASN A 10 4.44 -15.84 -3.59
CA ASN A 10 5.65 -15.07 -3.37
C ASN A 10 5.74 -13.79 -4.23
N LEU A 11 4.75 -13.55 -5.11
CA LEU A 11 4.69 -12.31 -5.89
C LEU A 11 4.00 -11.22 -5.08
N PRO A 12 4.54 -9.99 -5.07
CA PRO A 12 3.90 -8.86 -4.40
C PRO A 12 2.59 -8.47 -5.11
N ASP A 13 1.58 -8.04 -4.33
CA ASP A 13 0.27 -7.63 -4.86
C ASP A 13 0.35 -6.38 -5.76
N GLY A 14 1.34 -5.51 -5.53
CA GLY A 14 1.48 -4.27 -6.27
C GLY A 14 1.64 -4.44 -7.79
N PRO A 15 2.61 -5.22 -8.28
CA PRO A 15 2.74 -5.51 -9.70
C PRO A 15 1.51 -6.19 -10.32
N ALA A 16 0.88 -7.12 -9.59
CA ALA A 16 -0.35 -7.77 -10.05
C ALA A 16 -1.50 -6.76 -10.21
N GLY A 17 -1.67 -5.87 -9.22
CA GLY A 17 -2.65 -4.79 -9.28
C GLY A 17 -2.41 -3.82 -10.43
N LEU A 18 -1.15 -3.49 -10.75
CA LEU A 18 -0.82 -2.65 -11.91
C LEU A 18 -1.15 -3.34 -13.23
N ALA A 19 -0.90 -4.64 -13.34
CA ALA A 19 -1.24 -5.41 -14.54
C ALA A 19 -2.75 -5.42 -14.79
N LEU A 20 -3.56 -5.58 -13.75
CA LEU A 20 -5.03 -5.52 -13.83
C LEU A 20 -5.57 -4.14 -14.25
N LEU A 21 -4.80 -3.08 -14.03
CA LEU A 21 -5.19 -1.70 -14.38
C LEU A 21 -4.63 -1.24 -15.73
N ALA A 22 -3.84 -2.06 -16.43
CA ALA A 22 -3.11 -1.65 -17.62
C ALA A 22 -4.01 -1.19 -18.79
N GLY A 23 -5.27 -1.66 -18.84
CA GLY A 23 -6.26 -1.28 -19.85
C GLY A 23 -7.24 -0.19 -19.42
N GLU A 24 -7.14 0.29 -18.20
CA GLU A 24 -8.10 1.24 -17.64
C GLU A 24 -7.74 2.70 -17.96
N ALA A 25 -8.75 3.52 -18.18
CA ALA A 25 -8.55 4.95 -18.42
C ALA A 25 -8.02 5.66 -17.15
N PRO A 26 -7.20 6.72 -17.31
CA PRO A 26 -6.74 7.53 -16.17
C PRO A 26 -7.90 8.10 -15.34
N GLY A 27 -7.65 8.40 -14.07
CA GLY A 27 -8.63 9.04 -13.17
C GLY A 27 -9.34 8.07 -12.22
N LEU A 28 -9.10 6.76 -12.30
CA LEU A 28 -9.64 5.82 -11.31
C LEU A 28 -9.08 6.06 -9.91
N GLU A 29 -9.91 5.93 -8.88
CA GLU A 29 -9.47 5.91 -7.49
C GLU A 29 -9.11 4.47 -7.08
N VAL A 30 -7.81 4.22 -6.90
CA VAL A 30 -7.28 2.90 -6.53
C VAL A 30 -7.14 2.80 -5.02
N LEU A 31 -7.89 1.88 -4.43
CA LEU A 31 -7.80 1.55 -3.00
C LEU A 31 -6.83 0.40 -2.78
N GLY A 32 -6.00 0.53 -1.75
CA GLY A 32 -5.06 -0.52 -1.36
C GLY A 32 -4.65 -0.42 0.10
N ASP A 33 -4.05 -1.47 0.59
CA ASP A 33 -3.43 -1.48 1.91
C ASP A 33 -1.94 -1.08 1.85
N SER A 34 -1.24 -1.22 2.96
CA SER A 34 0.18 -0.89 3.05
C SER A 34 1.11 -1.85 2.29
N GLY A 35 0.61 -2.98 1.82
CA GLY A 35 1.34 -3.94 0.98
C GLY A 35 1.64 -3.40 -0.42
N TYR A 36 0.83 -2.43 -0.89
CA TYR A 36 1.11 -1.70 -2.13
C TYR A 36 2.27 -0.72 -1.93
N GLY A 37 3.46 -1.17 -2.23
CA GLY A 37 4.71 -0.43 -2.00
C GLY A 37 4.80 0.90 -2.77
N SER A 38 5.84 1.67 -2.45
CA SER A 38 6.09 2.98 -3.04
C SER A 38 6.30 2.95 -4.56
N GLY A 39 6.87 1.87 -5.11
CA GLY A 39 7.01 1.69 -6.56
C GLY A 39 5.65 1.59 -7.27
N THR A 40 4.69 0.85 -6.69
CA THR A 40 3.32 0.77 -7.20
C THR A 40 2.63 2.14 -7.14
N ARG A 41 2.83 2.90 -6.07
CA ARG A 41 2.28 4.26 -5.94
C ARG A 41 2.81 5.19 -7.02
N ALA A 42 4.12 5.14 -7.29
CA ALA A 42 4.74 5.93 -8.34
C ALA A 42 4.19 5.57 -9.73
N ALA A 43 4.01 4.28 -10.01
CA ALA A 43 3.43 3.80 -11.26
C ALA A 43 1.96 4.22 -11.43
N LEU A 44 1.13 4.10 -10.40
CA LEU A 44 -0.26 4.57 -10.41
C LEU A 44 -0.37 6.07 -10.66
N ARG A 45 0.53 6.86 -10.06
CA ARG A 45 0.57 8.31 -10.31
C ARG A 45 0.96 8.61 -11.74
N ALA A 46 1.98 7.93 -12.27
CA ALA A 46 2.40 8.09 -13.66
C ALA A 46 1.29 7.72 -14.66
N ALA A 47 0.45 6.73 -14.31
CA ALA A 47 -0.74 6.34 -15.08
C ALA A 47 -1.94 7.29 -14.85
N GLY A 48 -1.82 8.33 -14.05
CA GLY A 48 -2.88 9.32 -13.81
C GLY A 48 -3.99 8.85 -12.87
N HIS A 49 -3.79 7.79 -12.10
CA HIS A 49 -4.78 7.30 -11.13
C HIS A 49 -4.69 7.99 -9.77
N LEU A 50 -5.84 8.17 -9.12
CA LEU A 50 -5.95 8.64 -7.74
C LEU A 50 -5.66 7.49 -6.78
N GLN A 51 -5.05 7.81 -5.63
CA GLN A 51 -4.59 6.77 -4.70
C GLN A 51 -5.20 6.96 -3.32
N THR A 52 -6.00 6.00 -2.90
CA THR A 52 -6.47 5.84 -1.52
C THR A 52 -5.83 4.59 -0.91
N ILE A 53 -4.51 4.54 -0.95
CA ILE A 53 -3.69 3.44 -0.45
C ILE A 53 -3.12 3.83 0.92
N LYS A 54 -3.32 2.98 1.93
CA LYS A 54 -2.81 3.24 3.29
C LYS A 54 -1.27 3.18 3.29
N PRO A 55 -0.56 4.21 3.76
CA PRO A 55 0.91 4.15 3.85
C PRO A 55 1.35 3.20 4.96
N ILE A 56 2.56 2.67 4.84
CA ILE A 56 3.19 1.90 5.92
C ILE A 56 3.32 2.80 7.16
N PRO A 57 2.89 2.31 8.34
CA PRO A 57 3.03 3.06 9.58
C PRO A 57 4.48 3.45 9.87
N LEU A 58 4.65 4.62 10.45
CA LEU A 58 5.97 5.06 10.90
C LEU A 58 6.36 4.29 12.17
N HIS A 59 7.58 3.79 12.17
CA HIS A 59 8.17 3.16 13.33
C HIS A 59 9.27 4.03 13.91
N SER A 60 9.19 4.30 15.21
CA SER A 60 10.29 4.91 15.96
C SER A 60 11.26 3.82 16.46
N ALA A 61 12.55 4.12 16.50
CA ALA A 61 13.55 3.19 17.04
C ALA A 61 13.47 3.03 18.57
N VAL A 62 12.79 3.95 19.22
CA VAL A 62 12.51 3.97 20.66
C VAL A 62 11.01 4.22 20.81
N ALA A 63 10.33 3.52 21.69
CA ALA A 63 8.89 3.71 21.92
C ALA A 63 8.61 5.20 22.25
N GLY A 64 7.65 5.81 21.52
CA GLY A 64 7.34 7.24 21.64
C GLY A 64 8.47 8.21 21.26
N GLY A 65 9.54 7.69 20.63
CA GLY A 65 10.67 8.46 20.16
C GLY A 65 10.49 8.98 18.72
N PHE A 66 11.61 9.50 18.19
CA PHE A 66 11.62 10.11 16.86
C PHE A 66 11.46 9.09 15.73
N THR A 67 10.60 9.42 14.78
CA THR A 67 10.40 8.74 13.51
C THR A 67 11.20 9.41 12.39
N ILE A 68 11.12 8.92 11.17
CA ILE A 68 11.77 9.57 10.02
C ILE A 68 11.19 10.97 9.74
N HIS A 69 9.95 11.24 10.13
CA HIS A 69 9.30 12.56 9.93
C HIS A 69 9.88 13.67 10.80
N ASP A 70 10.57 13.31 11.87
CA ASP A 70 11.24 14.28 12.74
C ASP A 70 12.60 14.74 12.18
N PHE A 71 13.01 14.14 11.05
CA PHE A 71 14.23 14.49 10.33
C PHE A 71 13.88 15.32 9.10
N ARG A 72 14.58 16.43 8.88
CA ARG A 72 14.43 17.22 7.65
C ARG A 72 15.31 16.63 6.56
N ILE A 73 14.69 16.10 5.53
CA ILE A 73 15.35 15.47 4.39
C ILE A 73 15.38 16.49 3.26
N ASP A 74 16.55 16.79 2.76
CA ASP A 74 16.80 17.60 1.58
C ASP A 74 17.48 16.70 0.54
N THR A 75 16.69 16.17 -0.38
CA THR A 75 17.15 15.28 -1.44
C THR A 75 17.94 16.01 -2.51
N GLN A 76 17.69 17.31 -2.72
CA GLN A 76 18.42 18.13 -3.69
C GLN A 76 19.83 18.46 -3.17
N ALA A 77 19.93 18.87 -1.92
CA ALA A 77 21.23 19.11 -1.27
C ALA A 77 21.95 17.81 -0.87
N GLY A 78 21.30 16.65 -0.97
CA GLY A 78 21.86 15.36 -0.53
C GLY A 78 22.11 15.28 0.98
N MET A 79 21.32 15.97 1.80
CA MET A 79 21.56 16.13 3.23
C MET A 79 20.33 15.81 4.06
N VAL A 80 20.55 15.35 5.30
CA VAL A 80 19.48 15.15 6.29
C VAL A 80 19.87 15.82 7.60
N ARG A 81 18.95 16.61 8.16
CA ARG A 81 19.10 17.25 9.47
C ARG A 81 18.32 16.49 10.53
N CYS A 82 18.98 16.07 11.62
CA CYS A 82 18.34 15.37 12.73
C CYS A 82 17.60 16.34 13.68
N PRO A 83 16.75 15.84 14.61
CA PRO A 83 16.04 16.66 15.59
C PRO A 83 16.95 17.49 16.52
N ALA A 84 18.20 17.06 16.74
CA ALA A 84 19.22 17.83 17.48
C ALA A 84 19.92 18.90 16.62
N GLY A 85 19.48 19.12 15.38
CA GLY A 85 20.03 20.15 14.50
C GLY A 85 21.28 19.75 13.70
N VAL A 86 21.80 18.55 13.89
CA VAL A 86 23.00 18.06 13.17
C VAL A 86 22.63 17.60 11.77
N THR A 87 23.43 17.98 10.77
CA THR A 87 23.27 17.62 9.38
C THR A 87 24.27 16.51 8.98
N ALA A 88 23.82 15.53 8.21
CA ALA A 88 24.65 14.45 7.68
C ALA A 88 24.31 14.16 6.21
N PRO A 89 25.31 13.76 5.39
CA PRO A 89 25.09 13.50 3.98
C PRO A 89 24.35 12.19 3.72
N ILE A 90 23.59 12.17 2.62
CA ILE A 90 22.96 10.97 2.07
C ILE A 90 24.00 10.27 1.19
N THR A 91 24.29 9.01 1.50
CA THR A 91 25.19 8.20 0.65
C THR A 91 24.47 7.73 -0.61
N SER A 92 25.23 7.26 -1.60
CA SER A 92 24.68 6.67 -2.85
C SER A 92 23.70 5.50 -2.59
N SER A 93 23.87 4.79 -1.47
CA SER A 93 22.96 3.73 -1.03
C SER A 93 21.73 4.23 -0.26
N GLY A 94 21.48 5.54 -0.18
CA GLY A 94 20.38 6.14 0.58
C GLY A 94 20.58 6.08 2.11
N ARG A 95 21.79 5.77 2.59
CA ARG A 95 22.09 5.68 4.01
C ARG A 95 22.56 7.03 4.55
N VAL A 96 22.06 7.40 5.73
CA VAL A 96 22.46 8.59 6.48
C VAL A 96 22.88 8.17 7.87
N SER A 97 24.09 8.52 8.30
CA SER A 97 24.65 8.12 9.61
C SER A 97 24.96 9.32 10.48
N PHE A 98 24.41 9.35 11.69
CA PHE A 98 24.66 10.35 12.71
C PHE A 98 25.60 9.83 13.83
N ALA A 99 26.27 8.72 13.61
CA ALA A 99 27.02 7.97 14.63
C ALA A 99 27.97 8.84 15.45
N ARG A 100 28.75 9.71 14.80
CA ARG A 100 29.74 10.58 15.45
C ARG A 100 29.08 11.60 16.39
N HIS A 101 27.87 12.05 16.07
CA HIS A 101 27.17 13.12 16.79
C HIS A 101 26.24 12.59 17.89
N CYS A 102 25.95 11.29 17.88
CA CYS A 102 25.03 10.69 18.86
C CYS A 102 25.66 10.42 20.23
N ARG A 103 26.99 10.44 20.39
CA ARG A 103 27.63 10.09 21.68
C ARG A 103 27.24 11.04 22.80
N GLY A 104 27.31 12.35 22.56
CA GLY A 104 26.96 13.40 23.53
C GLY A 104 25.59 14.04 23.30
N CYS A 105 24.74 13.46 22.47
CA CYS A 105 23.46 14.06 22.10
C CYS A 105 22.43 13.94 23.24
N PRO A 106 21.85 15.05 23.74
CA PRO A 106 20.84 15.01 24.80
C PRO A 106 19.55 14.29 24.38
N LEU A 107 19.26 14.26 23.08
CA LEU A 107 18.06 13.60 22.53
C LEU A 107 18.28 12.11 22.21
N ARG A 108 19.47 11.57 22.49
CA ARG A 108 19.81 10.19 22.11
C ARG A 108 18.81 9.15 22.63
N ARG A 109 18.39 9.28 23.89
CA ARG A 109 17.45 8.33 24.54
C ARG A 109 16.10 8.24 23.82
N ARG A 110 15.67 9.32 23.17
CA ARG A 110 14.44 9.38 22.37
C ARG A 110 14.69 9.03 20.89
N CYS A 111 15.94 8.96 20.46
CA CYS A 111 16.29 8.83 19.04
C CYS A 111 16.72 7.41 18.67
N THR A 112 17.52 6.73 19.50
CA THR A 112 18.09 5.43 19.14
C THR A 112 18.61 4.65 20.33
N THR A 113 18.42 3.33 20.30
CA THR A 113 19.05 2.37 21.23
C THR A 113 20.37 1.83 20.70
N ALA A 114 20.70 2.09 19.43
CA ALA A 114 21.89 1.54 18.78
C ALA A 114 23.19 2.11 19.39
N LYS A 115 24.12 1.22 19.77
CA LYS A 115 25.43 1.59 20.35
C LYS A 115 26.19 2.59 19.47
N ARG A 116 26.15 2.40 18.15
CA ARG A 116 26.83 3.24 17.15
C ARG A 116 26.10 4.53 16.77
N GLY A 117 24.90 4.80 17.37
CA GLY A 117 24.09 5.98 17.06
C GLY A 117 23.07 5.74 15.94
N ARG A 118 22.29 6.79 15.63
CA ARG A 118 21.20 6.73 14.67
C ARG A 118 21.70 6.58 13.24
N VAL A 119 21.14 5.63 12.53
CA VAL A 119 21.25 5.48 11.07
C VAL A 119 19.85 5.48 10.49
N ILE A 120 19.67 6.21 9.41
CA ILE A 120 18.44 6.22 8.61
C ILE A 120 18.76 5.63 7.23
N ARG A 121 17.82 4.89 6.67
CA ARG A 121 17.84 4.52 5.26
C ARG A 121 16.66 5.20 4.59
N LEU A 122 16.97 6.05 3.61
CA LEU A 122 15.98 6.67 2.75
C LEU A 122 15.61 5.69 1.64
N HIS A 123 14.33 5.59 1.39
CA HIS A 123 13.84 4.83 0.26
C HIS A 123 14.00 5.65 -1.03
N ARG A 124 14.27 5.01 -2.17
CA ARG A 124 14.38 5.71 -3.47
C ARG A 124 13.13 6.52 -3.86
N HIS A 125 11.98 6.19 -3.29
CA HIS A 125 10.70 6.89 -3.44
C HIS A 125 10.27 7.53 -2.12
N GLU A 126 11.19 8.14 -1.34
CA GLU A 126 10.85 8.72 -0.04
C GLU A 126 9.88 9.89 -0.17
N ASP A 127 9.99 10.67 -1.24
CA ASP A 127 9.07 11.79 -1.52
C ASP A 127 7.62 11.29 -1.71
N GLU A 128 7.44 10.15 -2.41
CA GLU A 128 6.16 9.48 -2.56
C GLU A 128 5.59 9.00 -1.21
N LEU A 129 6.44 8.43 -0.39
CA LEU A 129 6.05 7.97 0.95
C LEU A 129 5.65 9.15 1.85
N CYS A 130 6.40 10.24 1.80
CA CYS A 130 6.07 11.46 2.53
C CYS A 130 4.75 12.08 2.05
N ALA A 131 4.53 12.15 0.73
CA ALA A 131 3.28 12.62 0.15
C ALA A 131 2.09 11.73 0.54
N ALA A 132 2.25 10.39 0.48
CA ALA A 132 1.22 9.44 0.87
C ALA A 132 0.85 9.57 2.36
N ARG A 133 1.83 9.76 3.24
CA ARG A 133 1.59 9.95 4.68
C ARG A 133 0.84 11.25 4.96
N ARG A 134 1.20 12.35 4.29
CA ARG A 134 0.45 13.62 4.38
C ARG A 134 -0.97 13.47 3.84
N CYS A 135 -1.14 12.81 2.69
CA CYS A 135 -2.46 12.54 2.12
C CYS A 135 -3.34 11.72 3.08
N ALA A 136 -2.76 10.70 3.71
CA ALA A 136 -3.49 9.79 4.61
C ALA A 136 -4.04 10.49 5.88
N THR A 137 -3.53 11.66 6.26
CA THR A 137 -4.08 12.46 7.37
C THR A 137 -5.25 13.35 6.95
N THR A 138 -5.52 13.50 5.65
CA THR A 138 -6.59 14.35 5.15
C THR A 138 -7.97 13.73 5.41
N ARG A 139 -8.97 14.60 5.64
CA ARG A 139 -10.36 14.18 5.83
C ARG A 139 -10.88 13.39 4.62
N ARG A 140 -10.60 13.87 3.40
CA ARG A 140 -10.98 13.21 2.14
C ARG A 140 -10.49 11.76 2.09
N PHE A 141 -9.19 11.54 2.38
CA PHE A 141 -8.61 10.19 2.40
C PHE A 141 -9.31 9.30 3.43
N GLN A 142 -9.49 9.81 4.66
CA GLN A 142 -10.09 9.04 5.75
C GLN A 142 -11.55 8.65 5.44
N GLU A 143 -12.33 9.56 4.85
CA GLU A 143 -13.71 9.31 4.45
C GLU A 143 -13.79 8.28 3.33
N SER A 144 -12.99 8.45 2.26
CA SER A 144 -12.95 7.48 1.15
C SER A 144 -12.51 6.11 1.63
N TYR A 145 -11.43 6.03 2.42
CA TYR A 145 -10.92 4.75 2.93
C TYR A 145 -11.94 4.03 3.82
N ARG A 146 -12.62 4.74 4.74
CA ARG A 146 -13.66 4.16 5.60
C ARG A 146 -14.88 3.68 4.81
N ARG A 147 -15.26 4.42 3.78
CA ARG A 147 -16.41 4.08 2.93
C ARG A 147 -16.18 2.81 2.13
N TRP A 148 -15.05 2.68 1.49
CA TRP A 148 -14.81 1.66 0.48
C TRP A 148 -14.05 0.42 0.98
N ARG A 149 -13.19 0.55 1.97
CA ARG A 149 -12.40 -0.56 2.50
C ARG A 149 -13.24 -1.76 2.96
N PRO A 150 -14.37 -1.58 3.69
CA PRO A 150 -15.19 -2.71 4.10
C PRO A 150 -15.79 -3.49 2.93
N MET A 151 -16.04 -2.84 1.79
CA MET A 151 -16.56 -3.50 0.59
C MET A 151 -15.51 -4.40 -0.05
N VAL A 152 -14.25 -3.95 -0.10
CA VAL A 152 -13.13 -4.76 -0.60
C VAL A 152 -12.92 -5.99 0.29
N GLU A 153 -12.86 -5.79 1.61
CA GLU A 153 -12.67 -6.88 2.57
C GLU A 153 -13.81 -7.90 2.53
N ARG A 154 -15.05 -7.44 2.38
CA ARG A 154 -16.21 -8.31 2.21
C ARG A 154 -16.11 -9.16 0.94
N SER A 155 -15.68 -8.56 -0.17
CA SER A 155 -15.48 -9.28 -1.42
C SER A 155 -14.42 -10.36 -1.30
N ILE A 156 -13.30 -10.06 -0.64
CA ILE A 156 -12.25 -11.05 -0.34
C ILE A 156 -12.79 -12.14 0.60
N ALA A 157 -13.53 -11.76 1.65
CA ALA A 157 -14.12 -12.72 2.58
C ALA A 157 -15.05 -13.71 1.87
N TRP A 158 -15.86 -13.27 0.92
CA TRP A 158 -16.71 -14.15 0.13
C TRP A 158 -15.92 -15.10 -0.79
N LEU A 159 -14.82 -14.62 -1.37
CA LEU A 159 -13.94 -15.45 -2.19
C LEU A 159 -13.27 -16.57 -1.41
N VAL A 160 -12.90 -16.33 -0.16
CA VAL A 160 -12.20 -17.30 0.69
C VAL A 160 -13.13 -18.08 1.64
N ALA A 161 -14.44 -17.82 1.62
CA ALA A 161 -15.42 -18.55 2.41
C ALA A 161 -15.48 -20.04 2.03
N ASP A 162 -16.11 -20.85 2.89
CA ASP A 162 -16.40 -22.26 2.64
C ASP A 162 -15.14 -23.10 2.31
N GLY A 163 -14.05 -22.85 3.02
CA GLY A 163 -12.78 -23.57 2.85
C GLY A 163 -11.92 -23.14 1.67
N CYS A 164 -12.36 -22.16 0.88
CA CYS A 164 -11.66 -21.68 -0.32
C CYS A 164 -10.42 -20.80 -0.04
N ARG A 165 -9.96 -20.73 1.21
CA ARG A 165 -8.73 -20.00 1.56
C ARG A 165 -7.46 -20.65 0.99
N ARG A 166 -7.55 -21.93 0.65
CA ARG A 166 -6.46 -22.68 -0.01
C ARG A 166 -6.93 -23.12 -1.38
N VAL A 167 -6.07 -22.93 -2.38
CA VAL A 167 -6.33 -23.42 -3.72
C VAL A 167 -6.32 -24.97 -3.75
N PRO A 168 -7.23 -25.61 -4.49
CA PRO A 168 -7.37 -27.07 -4.48
C PRO A 168 -6.28 -27.82 -5.27
N TYR A 169 -5.60 -27.14 -6.20
CA TYR A 169 -4.63 -27.76 -7.09
C TYR A 169 -3.22 -27.22 -6.89
N ARG A 170 -2.22 -27.94 -7.35
CA ARG A 170 -0.85 -27.44 -7.46
C ARG A 170 -0.66 -26.69 -8.79
N GLY A 171 0.04 -25.56 -8.73
CA GLY A 171 0.30 -24.69 -9.89
C GLY A 171 -0.85 -23.69 -10.17
N THR A 172 -0.61 -22.73 -11.07
CA THR A 172 -1.54 -21.65 -11.36
C THR A 172 -2.65 -22.06 -12.34
N GLN A 173 -2.30 -22.75 -13.43
CA GLN A 173 -3.20 -23.02 -14.56
C GLN A 173 -4.53 -23.68 -14.16
N ARG A 174 -4.51 -24.77 -13.38
CA ARG A 174 -5.73 -25.46 -12.92
C ARG A 174 -6.50 -24.61 -11.92
N ASN A 175 -5.80 -23.83 -11.11
CA ASN A 175 -6.40 -22.95 -10.15
C ASN A 175 -7.01 -21.71 -10.78
N GLU A 176 -6.58 -21.25 -11.96
CA GLU A 176 -7.18 -20.15 -12.71
C GLU A 176 -8.63 -20.44 -13.10
N LEU A 177 -8.91 -21.64 -13.63
CA LEU A 177 -10.28 -22.04 -13.95
C LEU A 177 -11.14 -22.08 -12.68
N TRP A 178 -10.66 -22.75 -11.63
CA TRP A 178 -11.35 -22.82 -10.34
C TRP A 178 -11.62 -21.42 -9.79
N TRP A 179 -10.64 -20.53 -9.86
CA TRP A 179 -10.75 -19.14 -9.40
C TRP A 179 -11.78 -18.36 -10.20
N SER A 180 -11.76 -18.47 -11.52
CA SER A 180 -12.72 -17.80 -12.41
C SER A 180 -14.16 -18.23 -12.12
N LEU A 181 -14.40 -19.53 -11.91
CA LEU A 181 -15.71 -20.04 -11.52
C LEU A 181 -16.14 -19.51 -10.16
N ARG A 182 -15.22 -19.42 -9.20
CA ARG A 182 -15.48 -18.87 -7.87
C ARG A 182 -15.87 -17.40 -7.94
N VAL A 183 -15.14 -16.61 -8.70
CA VAL A 183 -15.45 -15.18 -8.93
C VAL A 183 -16.80 -15.01 -9.62
N ALA A 184 -17.10 -15.81 -10.64
CA ALA A 184 -18.39 -15.78 -11.32
C ALA A 184 -19.55 -16.08 -10.37
N ALA A 185 -19.41 -17.10 -9.50
CA ALA A 185 -20.43 -17.44 -8.51
C ALA A 185 -20.66 -16.31 -7.49
N VAL A 186 -19.60 -15.68 -6.99
CA VAL A 186 -19.69 -14.54 -6.09
C VAL A 186 -20.33 -13.33 -6.76
N ASN A 187 -19.99 -13.07 -8.03
CA ASN A 187 -20.58 -11.99 -8.82
C ASN A 187 -22.08 -12.23 -9.06
N LEU A 188 -22.48 -13.44 -9.46
CA LEU A 188 -23.88 -13.78 -9.68
C LEU A 188 -24.69 -13.60 -8.39
N ARG A 189 -24.20 -14.14 -7.27
CA ARG A 189 -24.83 -13.94 -5.95
C ARG A 189 -25.02 -12.46 -5.64
N ARG A 190 -24.02 -11.64 -5.93
CA ARG A 190 -24.09 -10.19 -5.70
C ARG A 190 -25.12 -9.52 -6.59
N LEU A 191 -25.19 -9.89 -7.87
CA LEU A 191 -26.18 -9.36 -8.81
C LEU A 191 -27.61 -9.68 -8.35
N LEU A 192 -27.86 -10.90 -7.87
CA LEU A 192 -29.16 -11.29 -7.30
C LEU A 192 -29.53 -10.44 -6.08
N VAL A 193 -28.56 -10.20 -5.17
CA VAL A 193 -28.77 -9.34 -4.00
C VAL A 193 -29.03 -7.88 -4.39
N LEU A 194 -28.50 -7.44 -5.54
CA LEU A 194 -28.71 -6.09 -6.09
C LEU A 194 -30.01 -5.99 -6.91
N GLY A 195 -30.84 -7.04 -6.94
CA GLY A 195 -32.12 -7.00 -7.61
C GLY A 195 -32.08 -7.45 -9.07
N LEU A 196 -31.05 -8.21 -9.49
CA LEU A 196 -31.04 -8.79 -10.83
C LEU A 196 -32.28 -9.69 -11.01
N ALA A 197 -33.16 -9.30 -11.89
CA ALA A 197 -34.37 -10.03 -12.21
C ALA A 197 -34.58 -10.10 -13.73
N ARG A 198 -35.48 -11.00 -14.17
CA ARG A 198 -35.84 -11.13 -15.60
C ARG A 198 -37.18 -10.47 -15.81
N HIS A 199 -37.22 -9.43 -16.67
CA HIS A 199 -38.44 -8.78 -17.13
C HIS A 199 -38.51 -8.85 -18.66
N ASP A 200 -39.61 -9.29 -19.16
CA ASP A 200 -39.89 -9.36 -20.61
C ASP A 200 -38.79 -10.06 -21.43
N GLY A 201 -38.21 -11.12 -20.85
CA GLY A 201 -37.13 -11.87 -21.50
C GLY A 201 -35.72 -11.28 -21.35
N ALA A 202 -35.56 -10.07 -20.84
CA ALA A 202 -34.29 -9.42 -20.61
C ALA A 202 -33.90 -9.44 -19.13
N TRP A 203 -32.59 -9.49 -18.86
CA TRP A 203 -32.06 -9.33 -17.51
C TRP A 203 -31.92 -7.83 -17.19
N VAL A 204 -32.52 -7.38 -16.08
CA VAL A 204 -32.49 -6.01 -15.61
C VAL A 204 -32.07 -5.97 -14.15
N LEU A 205 -31.40 -4.90 -13.76
CA LEU A 205 -31.06 -4.57 -12.37
C LEU A 205 -32.08 -3.55 -11.88
N ALA A 206 -32.78 -3.88 -10.78
CA ALA A 206 -33.76 -2.99 -10.16
C ALA A 206 -33.10 -1.82 -9.41
#